data_d4dd339f32e3f1aa2d956901ea15c12a
#
_entry.id   d4dd339f32e3f1aa2d956901ea15c12a
#
_cell.length_a   1.000
_cell.length_b   1.000
_cell.length_c   1.000
_cell.angle_alpha   90.00
_cell.angle_beta   90.00
_cell.angle_gamma   90.00
#
_symmetry.space_group_name_H-M   'P 1'
#
loop_
_entity.id
_entity.type
_entity.pdbx_description
1 polymer ?
#
loop_
_entity_poly.entity_id
_entity_poly.type
_entity_poly.pdbx_seq_one_letter_code
_entity_poly.pdbx_strand_id
1 'polypeptide(L)'
;MSLDIITPPATTPISRAELKTHLRVDTTAEDDYIDTVILAATDYFQQRSWRQLITATYGLYLDEFPTDYIEFPKAPLQSITSIVYEDTNGSTQTWSSSLYEVDVKADVGRLRPIDGESFPGTDTVYNAVTITFKAGYGDAATDVPDLVRSTIKLIGAYFYENRQNILTTGSVSEIPVPMALGHLINQFSLREFV
;
A
#
# COMPACT_ATOMS: atom_id res chain seq x y z
N MET A 1 5.41 -14.24 -8.10
CA MET A 1 5.51 -13.16 -7.09
C MET A 1 4.16 -12.95 -6.44
N SER A 2 4.07 -12.98 -5.11
CA SER A 2 2.87 -12.65 -4.34
C SER A 2 3.21 -11.67 -3.20
N LEU A 3 2.19 -10.96 -2.69
CA LEU A 3 2.34 -9.96 -1.64
C LEU A 3 1.23 -10.12 -0.61
N ASP A 4 1.61 -10.25 0.67
CA ASP A 4 0.67 -10.37 1.78
C ASP A 4 0.95 -9.32 2.87
N ILE A 5 -0.09 -8.91 3.59
CA ILE A 5 0.05 -8.05 4.77
C ILE A 5 0.30 -8.93 5.99
N ILE A 6 1.49 -8.83 6.59
CA ILE A 6 1.85 -9.53 7.83
C ILE A 6 1.31 -8.75 9.04
N THR A 7 1.50 -7.44 9.06
CA THR A 7 0.98 -6.57 10.12
C THR A 7 0.25 -5.39 9.49
N PRO A 8 -1.07 -5.29 9.70
CA PRO A 8 -1.85 -4.18 9.16
C PRO A 8 -1.50 -2.85 9.84
N PRO A 9 -1.89 -1.71 9.25
CA PRO A 9 -1.74 -0.39 9.85
C PRO A 9 -2.44 -0.31 11.22
N ALA A 10 -1.81 0.37 12.18
CA ALA A 10 -2.37 0.55 13.52
C ALA A 10 -3.47 1.63 13.59
N THR A 11 -3.54 2.53 12.60
CA THR A 11 -4.50 3.64 12.54
C THR A 11 -4.88 3.96 11.10
N THR A 12 -5.81 4.89 10.93
CA THR A 12 -6.25 5.40 9.62
C THR A 12 -5.62 6.76 9.31
N PRO A 13 -5.45 7.13 8.02
CA PRO A 13 -4.84 8.41 7.62
C PRO A 13 -5.69 9.64 7.96
N ILE A 14 -6.98 9.46 8.24
CA ILE A 14 -7.91 10.47 8.74
C ILE A 14 -8.74 9.91 9.88
N SER A 15 -9.08 10.74 10.84
CA SER A 15 -9.95 10.35 11.95
C SER A 15 -11.43 10.46 11.59
N ARG A 16 -12.30 9.75 12.37
CA ARG A 16 -13.76 9.91 12.30
C ARG A 16 -14.17 11.37 12.47
N ALA A 17 -13.58 12.07 13.44
CA ALA A 17 -13.90 13.47 13.71
C ALA A 17 -13.59 14.39 12.52
N GLU A 18 -12.48 14.16 11.81
CA GLU A 18 -12.13 14.91 10.61
C GLU A 18 -13.12 14.66 9.47
N LEU A 19 -13.52 13.40 9.23
CA LEU A 19 -14.50 13.10 8.20
C LEU A 19 -15.89 13.64 8.57
N LYS A 20 -16.34 13.52 9.83
CA LYS A 20 -17.60 14.12 10.31
C LYS A 20 -17.62 15.65 10.10
N THR A 21 -16.53 16.32 10.43
CA THR A 21 -16.40 17.77 10.20
C THR A 21 -16.51 18.10 8.70
N HIS A 22 -15.88 17.32 7.84
CA HIS A 22 -15.97 17.51 6.39
C HIS A 22 -17.38 17.28 5.85
N LEU A 23 -18.09 16.27 6.36
CA LEU A 23 -19.47 15.91 6.01
C LEU A 23 -20.53 16.81 6.67
N ARG A 24 -20.15 17.62 7.68
CA ARG A 24 -21.07 18.40 8.53
C ARG A 24 -22.08 17.52 9.27
N VAL A 25 -21.61 16.36 9.77
CA VAL A 25 -22.42 15.41 10.54
C VAL A 25 -22.11 15.56 12.02
N ASP A 26 -23.11 15.94 12.83
CA ASP A 26 -22.95 16.15 14.28
C ASP A 26 -23.46 14.97 15.11
N THR A 27 -24.34 14.13 14.54
CA THR A 27 -24.92 12.97 15.23
C THR A 27 -23.93 11.80 15.35
N THR A 28 -24.06 11.00 16.39
CA THR A 28 -23.27 9.76 16.58
C THR A 28 -23.95 8.52 15.98
N ALA A 29 -25.16 8.66 15.45
CA ALA A 29 -25.97 7.53 14.95
C ALA A 29 -25.30 6.82 13.74
N GLU A 30 -24.39 7.48 13.04
CA GLU A 30 -23.73 6.96 11.85
C GLU A 30 -22.22 6.73 12.04
N ASP A 31 -21.73 6.76 13.28
CA ASP A 31 -20.29 6.66 13.57
C ASP A 31 -19.66 5.39 12.99
N ASP A 32 -20.28 4.22 13.14
CA ASP A 32 -19.79 2.95 12.62
C ASP A 32 -19.77 2.92 11.07
N TYR A 33 -20.77 3.55 10.46
CA TYR A 33 -20.81 3.69 9.01
C TYR A 33 -19.69 4.61 8.49
N ILE A 34 -19.45 5.72 9.19
CA ILE A 34 -18.37 6.67 8.87
C ILE A 34 -17.01 5.99 8.98
N ASP A 35 -16.78 5.15 9.99
CA ASP A 35 -15.55 4.36 10.11
C ASP A 35 -15.37 3.39 8.93
N THR A 36 -16.44 2.71 8.52
CA THR A 36 -16.42 1.85 7.33
C THR A 36 -16.08 2.63 6.05
N VAL A 37 -16.64 3.84 5.91
CA VAL A 37 -16.36 4.73 4.78
C VAL A 37 -14.91 5.19 4.78
N ILE A 38 -14.31 5.49 5.95
CA ILE A 38 -12.89 5.85 6.05
C ILE A 38 -12.00 4.70 5.55
N LEU A 39 -12.27 3.47 6.00
CA LEU A 39 -11.53 2.30 5.55
C LEU A 39 -11.66 2.09 4.04
N ALA A 40 -12.88 2.12 3.52
CA ALA A 40 -13.13 1.96 2.09
C ALA A 40 -12.46 3.04 1.23
N ALA A 41 -12.51 4.31 1.67
CA ALA A 41 -11.85 5.42 0.97
C ALA A 41 -10.32 5.29 1.00
N THR A 42 -9.77 4.84 2.12
CA THR A 42 -8.33 4.58 2.28
C THR A 42 -7.87 3.47 1.36
N ASP A 43 -8.57 2.34 1.36
CA ASP A 43 -8.25 1.20 0.51
C ASP A 43 -8.38 1.54 -0.97
N TYR A 44 -9.43 2.26 -1.36
CA TYR A 44 -9.63 2.73 -2.73
C TYR A 44 -8.44 3.57 -3.22
N PHE A 45 -7.98 4.51 -2.38
CA PHE A 45 -6.80 5.33 -2.70
C PHE A 45 -5.53 4.47 -2.82
N GLN A 46 -5.28 3.60 -1.83
CA GLN A 46 -4.07 2.76 -1.76
C GLN A 46 -3.99 1.78 -2.93
N GLN A 47 -5.10 1.18 -3.33
CA GLN A 47 -5.14 0.25 -4.47
C GLN A 47 -4.83 0.95 -5.79
N ARG A 48 -5.36 2.16 -6.00
CA ARG A 48 -5.14 2.89 -7.24
C ARG A 48 -3.79 3.58 -7.33
N SER A 49 -3.22 3.99 -6.21
CA SER A 49 -1.93 4.68 -6.16
C SER A 49 -0.74 3.74 -5.98
N TRP A 50 -0.96 2.48 -5.59
CA TRP A 50 0.07 1.51 -5.16
C TRP A 50 0.87 2.00 -3.95
N ARG A 51 0.38 3.01 -3.24
CA ARG A 51 1.03 3.55 -2.04
C ARG A 51 0.38 2.98 -0.78
N GLN A 52 1.22 2.70 0.20
CA GLN A 52 0.80 2.45 1.57
C GLN A 52 0.83 3.77 2.33
N LEU A 53 -0.23 4.09 3.10
CA LEU A 53 -0.34 5.39 3.77
C LEU A 53 0.23 5.34 5.18
N ILE A 54 -0.33 4.51 6.04
CA ILE A 54 0.17 4.28 7.39
C ILE A 54 1.05 3.03 7.36
N THR A 55 2.13 3.03 8.13
CA THR A 55 3.08 1.90 8.17
C THR A 55 2.37 0.56 8.28
N ALA A 56 2.70 -0.34 7.37
CA ALA A 56 2.32 -1.75 7.41
C ALA A 56 3.54 -2.63 7.12
N THR A 57 3.52 -3.85 7.64
CA THR A 57 4.54 -4.85 7.35
C THR A 57 4.01 -5.83 6.31
N TYR A 58 4.78 -6.05 5.28
CA TYR A 58 4.47 -6.91 4.15
C TYR A 58 5.43 -8.08 4.04
N GLY A 59 4.94 -9.20 3.53
CA GLY A 59 5.72 -10.31 3.01
C GLY A 59 5.65 -10.34 1.49
N LEU A 60 6.80 -10.20 0.84
CA LEU A 60 6.96 -10.38 -0.59
C LEU A 60 7.54 -11.78 -0.84
N TYR A 61 6.84 -12.58 -1.64
CA TYR A 61 7.21 -13.95 -1.96
C TYR A 61 7.61 -14.06 -3.42
N LEU A 62 8.81 -14.58 -3.65
CA LEU A 62 9.37 -14.81 -4.98
C LEU A 62 9.78 -16.28 -5.10
N ASP A 63 9.70 -16.84 -6.29
CA ASP A 63 10.14 -18.22 -6.56
C ASP A 63 11.66 -18.30 -6.69
N GLU A 64 12.30 -17.19 -7.14
CA GLU A 64 13.75 -17.05 -7.26
C GLU A 64 14.14 -15.57 -7.12
N PHE A 65 15.40 -15.29 -6.83
CA PHE A 65 15.91 -13.93 -6.90
C PHE A 65 16.04 -13.48 -8.37
N PRO A 66 15.73 -12.20 -8.69
CA PRO A 66 15.95 -11.64 -10.01
C PRO A 66 17.46 -11.44 -10.30
N THR A 67 17.78 -11.15 -11.55
CA THR A 67 19.19 -10.95 -11.97
C THR A 67 19.76 -9.62 -11.50
N ASP A 68 18.94 -8.54 -11.48
CA ASP A 68 19.46 -7.18 -11.33
C ASP A 68 19.10 -6.57 -9.97
N TYR A 69 17.81 -6.36 -9.70
CA TYR A 69 17.30 -5.76 -8.47
C TYR A 69 15.87 -6.21 -8.19
N ILE A 70 15.44 -6.06 -6.94
CA ILE A 70 14.08 -6.32 -6.50
C ILE A 70 13.37 -4.97 -6.31
N GLU A 71 12.21 -4.79 -6.94
CA GLU A 71 11.32 -3.65 -6.71
C GLU A 71 10.22 -4.01 -5.72
N PHE A 72 9.88 -3.06 -4.85
CA PHE A 72 8.86 -3.26 -3.84
C PHE A 72 7.53 -2.64 -4.29
N PRO A 73 6.47 -3.46 -4.40
CA PRO A 73 5.18 -3.03 -4.97
C PRO A 73 4.36 -2.12 -4.06
N LYS A 74 4.91 -1.69 -2.93
CA LYS A 74 4.29 -0.74 -2.00
C LYS A 74 5.26 0.37 -1.64
N ALA A 75 4.85 1.60 -1.85
CA ALA A 75 5.64 2.80 -1.57
C ALA A 75 4.93 3.73 -0.56
N PRO A 76 5.69 4.58 0.11
CA PRO A 76 7.15 4.59 0.17
C PRO A 76 7.70 3.40 0.96
N LEU A 77 8.80 2.83 0.49
CA LEU A 77 9.53 1.80 1.22
C LEU A 77 10.23 2.46 2.42
N GLN A 78 10.06 1.88 3.61
CA GLN A 78 10.74 2.37 4.82
C GLN A 78 12.00 1.57 5.14
N SER A 79 11.87 0.24 5.19
CA SER A 79 12.98 -0.65 5.55
C SER A 79 12.71 -2.09 5.16
N ILE A 80 13.77 -2.86 5.03
CA ILE A 80 13.71 -4.32 4.95
C ILE A 80 13.95 -4.87 6.35
N THR A 81 13.08 -5.78 6.77
CA THR A 81 13.19 -6.42 8.11
C THR A 81 14.03 -7.69 8.03
N SER A 82 13.78 -8.53 7.04
CA SER A 82 14.53 -9.78 6.83
C SER A 82 14.35 -10.28 5.40
N ILE A 83 15.33 -11.02 4.92
CA ILE A 83 15.28 -11.78 3.67
C ILE A 83 15.63 -13.23 4.03
N VAL A 84 14.67 -14.12 3.86
CA VAL A 84 14.82 -15.55 4.12
C VAL A 84 14.63 -16.28 2.80
N TYR A 85 15.45 -17.29 2.53
CA TYR A 85 15.37 -18.07 1.30
C TYR A 85 15.72 -19.54 1.54
N GLU A 86 15.28 -20.41 0.67
CA GLU A 86 15.71 -21.80 0.60
C GLU A 86 16.88 -21.92 -0.36
N ASP A 87 18.03 -22.40 0.14
CA ASP A 87 19.22 -22.60 -0.68
C ASP A 87 19.07 -23.83 -1.60
N THR A 88 20.00 -24.02 -2.52
CA THR A 88 19.99 -25.15 -3.48
C THR A 88 20.04 -26.55 -2.85
N ASN A 89 20.21 -26.65 -1.52
CA ASN A 89 20.15 -27.91 -0.78
C ASN A 89 18.84 -28.06 0.00
N GLY A 90 17.87 -27.14 -0.19
CA GLY A 90 16.60 -27.12 0.53
C GLY A 90 16.72 -26.66 1.99
N SER A 91 17.78 -25.96 2.35
CA SER A 91 17.97 -25.43 3.69
C SER A 91 17.56 -23.97 3.77
N THR A 92 16.78 -23.60 4.79
CA THR A 92 16.38 -22.23 5.03
C THR A 92 17.56 -21.38 5.51
N GLN A 93 17.83 -20.30 4.79
CA GLN A 93 18.92 -19.35 5.05
C GLN A 93 18.36 -17.93 5.26
N THR A 94 19.13 -17.10 5.95
CA THR A 94 18.86 -15.66 6.05
C THR A 94 19.96 -14.91 5.32
N TRP A 95 19.59 -14.08 4.34
CA TRP A 95 20.53 -13.24 3.64
C TRP A 95 20.92 -12.04 4.49
N SER A 96 22.24 -11.89 4.74
CA SER A 96 22.75 -10.84 5.64
C SER A 96 22.54 -9.46 5.04
N SER A 97 22.05 -8.52 5.86
CA SER A 97 21.89 -7.12 5.47
C SER A 97 23.19 -6.40 5.08
N SER A 98 24.35 -6.99 5.38
CA SER A 98 25.66 -6.49 4.95
C SER A 98 25.99 -6.80 3.49
N LEU A 99 25.22 -7.67 2.82
CA LEU A 99 25.46 -8.15 1.45
C LEU A 99 24.54 -7.49 0.42
N TYR A 100 23.65 -6.61 0.83
CA TYR A 100 22.75 -5.89 -0.07
C TYR A 100 22.60 -4.42 0.33
N GLU A 101 22.22 -3.61 -0.62
CA GLU A 101 21.86 -2.20 -0.40
C GLU A 101 20.41 -1.95 -0.79
N VAL A 102 19.79 -0.99 -0.10
CA VAL A 102 18.37 -0.63 -0.27
C VAL A 102 18.25 0.84 -0.63
N ASP A 103 17.60 1.13 -1.73
CA ASP A 103 17.23 2.49 -2.12
C ASP A 103 15.79 2.78 -1.66
N VAL A 104 15.65 3.43 -0.51
CA VAL A 104 14.36 3.88 0.04
C VAL A 104 13.96 5.29 -0.45
N LYS A 105 14.82 5.95 -1.24
CA LYS A 105 14.55 7.32 -1.73
C LYS A 105 13.89 7.34 -3.09
N ALA A 106 13.99 6.23 -3.83
CA ALA A 106 13.29 6.09 -5.09
C ALA A 106 11.77 6.05 -4.87
N ASP A 107 11.00 6.53 -5.83
CA ASP A 107 9.53 6.44 -5.79
C ASP A 107 9.05 5.01 -5.60
N VAL A 108 9.69 4.06 -6.29
CA VAL A 108 9.59 2.62 -6.06
C VAL A 108 10.85 2.19 -5.34
N GLY A 109 10.72 1.74 -4.10
CA GLY A 109 11.84 1.23 -3.32
C GLY A 109 12.46 0.00 -3.98
N ARG A 110 13.77 -0.11 -3.96
CA ARG A 110 14.48 -1.23 -4.61
C ARG A 110 15.67 -1.71 -3.81
N LEU A 111 16.02 -2.97 -4.02
CA LEU A 111 17.11 -3.67 -3.34
C LEU A 111 17.97 -4.39 -4.36
N ARG A 112 19.29 -4.34 -4.19
CA ARG A 112 20.25 -5.11 -4.98
C ARG A 112 21.42 -5.59 -4.11
N PRO A 113 22.18 -6.60 -4.54
CA PRO A 113 23.46 -6.93 -3.92
C PRO A 113 24.41 -5.75 -3.94
N ILE A 114 25.31 -5.64 -2.95
CA ILE A 114 26.42 -4.67 -2.98
C ILE A 114 27.39 -5.03 -4.10
N ASP A 115 28.26 -4.06 -4.44
CA ASP A 115 29.27 -4.26 -5.48
C ASP A 115 30.21 -5.45 -5.13
N GLY A 116 30.41 -6.34 -6.10
CA GLY A 116 31.18 -7.56 -5.93
C GLY A 116 30.41 -8.76 -5.39
N GLU A 117 29.15 -8.60 -4.97
CA GLU A 117 28.28 -9.68 -4.51
C GLU A 117 27.19 -9.99 -5.57
N SER A 118 26.52 -11.12 -5.39
CA SER A 118 25.40 -11.56 -6.21
C SER A 118 24.25 -12.05 -5.33
N PHE A 119 23.07 -12.12 -5.90
CA PHE A 119 21.96 -12.80 -5.22
C PHE A 119 22.33 -14.27 -4.95
N PRO A 120 21.92 -14.81 -3.78
CA PRO A 120 22.13 -16.23 -3.49
C PRO A 120 21.39 -17.13 -4.49
N GLY A 121 21.94 -18.33 -4.73
CA GLY A 121 21.22 -19.38 -5.43
C GLY A 121 20.08 -19.94 -4.57
N THR A 122 18.92 -20.15 -5.19
CA THR A 122 17.73 -20.70 -4.52
C THR A 122 17.38 -22.09 -5.01
N ASP A 123 16.64 -22.83 -4.23
CA ASP A 123 15.99 -24.08 -4.67
C ASP A 123 14.87 -23.78 -5.70
N THR A 124 14.49 -24.79 -6.48
CA THR A 124 13.47 -24.71 -7.54
C THR A 124 12.07 -25.01 -6.97
N VAL A 125 11.69 -24.29 -5.91
CA VAL A 125 10.37 -24.42 -5.26
C VAL A 125 9.62 -23.09 -5.31
N TYR A 126 8.29 -23.15 -5.23
CA TYR A 126 7.48 -21.93 -5.15
C TYR A 126 7.74 -21.19 -3.83
N ASN A 127 7.82 -19.85 -3.93
CA ASN A 127 8.06 -18.97 -2.78
C ASN A 127 9.38 -19.27 -2.06
N ALA A 128 10.41 -19.70 -2.80
CA ALA A 128 11.74 -19.96 -2.24
C ALA A 128 12.36 -18.75 -1.55
N VAL A 129 11.91 -17.52 -1.85
CA VAL A 129 12.38 -16.29 -1.23
C VAL A 129 11.24 -15.56 -0.54
N THR A 130 11.42 -15.22 0.72
CA THR A 130 10.49 -14.41 1.50
C THR A 130 11.18 -13.15 2.00
N ILE A 131 10.69 -11.98 1.60
CA ILE A 131 11.21 -10.69 2.01
C ILE A 131 10.18 -10.00 2.90
N THR A 132 10.53 -9.77 4.16
CA THR A 132 9.69 -8.99 5.08
C THR A 132 10.15 -7.54 5.05
N PHE A 133 9.23 -6.62 4.74
CA PHE A 133 9.54 -5.19 4.65
C PHE A 133 8.44 -4.31 5.22
N LYS A 134 8.78 -3.06 5.52
CA LYS A 134 7.84 -2.02 5.97
C LYS A 134 7.67 -0.99 4.88
N ALA A 135 6.42 -0.60 4.63
CA ALA A 135 6.06 0.48 3.74
C ALA A 135 5.01 1.40 4.39
N GLY A 136 5.01 2.66 3.99
CA GLY A 136 4.11 3.70 4.48
C GLY A 136 4.82 5.03 4.68
N TYR A 137 4.07 6.11 4.81
CA TYR A 137 4.65 7.44 5.11
C TYR A 137 5.13 7.55 6.56
N GLY A 138 4.49 6.84 7.50
CA GLY A 138 4.81 6.82 8.91
C GLY A 138 3.71 6.17 9.73
N ASP A 139 3.86 6.16 11.06
CA ASP A 139 2.94 5.49 11.96
C ASP A 139 1.72 6.36 12.33
N ALA A 140 1.85 7.68 12.17
CA ALA A 140 0.78 8.63 12.50
C ALA A 140 0.06 9.17 11.25
N ALA A 141 -1.22 9.55 11.42
CA ALA A 141 -1.99 10.20 10.37
C ALA A 141 -1.33 11.49 9.84
N THR A 142 -0.59 12.20 10.69
CA THR A 142 0.15 13.42 10.34
C THR A 142 1.36 13.19 9.44
N ASP A 143 1.86 11.97 9.34
CA ASP A 143 2.96 11.61 8.45
C ASP A 143 2.50 11.51 6.99
N VAL A 144 1.19 11.33 6.78
CA VAL A 144 0.58 11.27 5.45
C VAL A 144 0.43 12.69 4.88
N PRO A 145 0.86 12.95 3.64
CA PRO A 145 0.74 14.27 3.02
C PRO A 145 -0.69 14.84 3.08
N ASP A 146 -0.83 16.13 3.40
CA ASP A 146 -2.13 16.78 3.56
C ASP A 146 -3.03 16.68 2.33
N LEU A 147 -2.46 16.71 1.13
CA LEU A 147 -3.21 16.53 -0.11
C LEU A 147 -3.82 15.13 -0.22
N VAL A 148 -3.08 14.09 0.20
CA VAL A 148 -3.58 12.70 0.25
C VAL A 148 -4.71 12.60 1.26
N ARG A 149 -4.54 13.12 2.48
CA ARG A 149 -5.58 13.14 3.52
C ARG A 149 -6.83 13.89 3.04
N SER A 150 -6.66 15.01 2.36
CA SER A 150 -7.77 15.76 1.77
C SER A 150 -8.47 14.97 0.66
N THR A 151 -7.72 14.25 -0.17
CA THR A 151 -8.28 13.38 -1.21
C THR A 151 -9.10 12.26 -0.60
N ILE A 152 -8.63 11.62 0.49
CA ILE A 152 -9.37 10.57 1.18
C ILE A 152 -10.68 11.13 1.77
N LYS A 153 -10.69 12.35 2.32
CA LYS A 153 -11.93 12.99 2.79
C LYS A 153 -12.93 13.21 1.65
N LEU A 154 -12.47 13.59 0.47
CA LEU A 154 -13.33 13.76 -0.71
C LEU A 154 -13.89 12.41 -1.21
N ILE A 155 -13.07 11.35 -1.24
CA ILE A 155 -13.52 10.00 -1.58
C ILE A 155 -14.53 9.51 -0.55
N GLY A 156 -14.23 9.71 0.74
CA GLY A 156 -15.14 9.35 1.83
C GLY A 156 -16.48 10.08 1.76
N ALA A 157 -16.49 11.38 1.46
CA ALA A 157 -17.72 12.14 1.24
C ALA A 157 -18.52 11.57 0.06
N TYR A 158 -17.84 11.27 -1.03
CA TYR A 158 -18.51 10.64 -2.19
C TYR A 158 -19.14 9.29 -1.84
N PHE A 159 -18.45 8.40 -1.10
CA PHE A 159 -19.00 7.12 -0.66
C PHE A 159 -20.13 7.28 0.35
N TYR A 160 -20.01 8.26 1.25
CA TYR A 160 -21.05 8.56 2.24
C TYR A 160 -22.36 9.00 1.58
N GLU A 161 -22.30 9.88 0.58
CA GLU A 161 -23.46 10.41 -0.14
C GLU A 161 -24.05 9.39 -1.11
N ASN A 162 -23.22 8.54 -1.71
CA ASN A 162 -23.63 7.56 -2.73
C ASN A 162 -23.63 6.13 -2.19
N ARG A 163 -24.44 5.86 -1.15
CA ARG A 163 -24.57 4.52 -0.53
C ARG A 163 -25.09 3.45 -1.52
N GLN A 164 -25.82 3.86 -2.55
CA GLN A 164 -26.34 3.00 -3.61
C GLN A 164 -25.72 3.45 -4.94
N ASN A 165 -25.01 2.54 -5.58
CA ASN A 165 -24.30 2.83 -6.85
C ASN A 165 -25.20 2.69 -8.09
N ILE A 166 -26.53 2.86 -7.94
CA ILE A 166 -27.51 2.64 -9.02
C ILE A 166 -28.42 3.87 -9.13
N LEU A 167 -28.37 4.56 -10.27
CA LEU A 167 -29.39 5.53 -10.65
C LEU A 167 -30.62 4.77 -11.22
N THR A 168 -31.76 4.87 -10.53
CA THR A 168 -33.02 4.19 -10.91
C THR A 168 -33.84 4.96 -11.95
N THR A 169 -33.32 5.99 -12.59
CA THR A 169 -34.04 6.79 -13.59
C THR A 169 -33.64 6.41 -15.01
N GLY A 170 -34.37 5.47 -15.59
CA GLY A 170 -34.46 5.28 -17.04
C GLY A 170 -33.37 4.50 -17.77
N SER A 171 -32.17 4.40 -17.26
CA SER A 171 -31.11 3.49 -17.68
C SER A 171 -30.18 3.22 -16.49
N VAL A 172 -29.85 1.95 -16.29
CA VAL A 172 -28.88 1.55 -15.26
C VAL A 172 -27.52 2.14 -15.67
N SER A 173 -27.09 3.19 -15.00
CA SER A 173 -25.78 3.81 -15.19
C SER A 173 -25.02 3.69 -13.87
N GLU A 174 -23.83 3.08 -13.93
CA GLU A 174 -22.90 3.16 -12.81
C GLU A 174 -22.58 4.63 -12.55
N ILE A 175 -22.58 5.05 -11.28
CA ILE A 175 -22.10 6.37 -10.91
C ILE A 175 -20.57 6.27 -10.86
N PRO A 176 -19.84 6.77 -11.87
CA PRO A 176 -18.39 6.71 -11.84
C PRO A 176 -17.87 7.65 -10.75
N VAL A 177 -16.83 7.22 -10.05
CA VAL A 177 -16.07 8.12 -9.15
C VAL A 177 -15.68 9.36 -9.96
N PRO A 178 -15.93 10.59 -9.47
CA PRO A 178 -15.67 11.81 -10.21
C PRO A 178 -14.26 11.85 -10.81
N MET A 179 -14.12 12.22 -12.09
CA MET A 179 -12.82 12.27 -12.77
C MET A 179 -11.80 13.15 -12.04
N ALA A 180 -12.25 14.17 -11.33
CA ALA A 180 -11.39 15.02 -10.50
C ALA A 180 -10.67 14.22 -9.40
N LEU A 181 -11.35 13.25 -8.76
CA LEU A 181 -10.73 12.36 -7.77
C LEU A 181 -9.70 11.42 -8.42
N GLY A 182 -9.99 10.93 -9.62
CA GLY A 182 -9.04 10.14 -10.40
C GLY A 182 -7.76 10.92 -10.70
N HIS A 183 -7.86 12.18 -11.09
CA HIS A 183 -6.68 13.04 -11.31
C HIS A 183 -5.85 13.27 -10.05
N LEU A 184 -6.48 13.48 -8.89
CA LEU A 184 -5.78 13.64 -7.62
C LEU A 184 -5.03 12.35 -7.23
N ILE A 185 -5.66 11.18 -7.40
CA ILE A 185 -5.01 9.90 -7.11
C ILE A 185 -3.84 9.65 -8.06
N ASN A 186 -4.00 9.95 -9.36
CA ASN A 186 -2.97 9.74 -10.37
C ASN A 186 -1.70 10.55 -10.14
N GLN A 187 -1.76 11.68 -9.42
CA GLN A 187 -0.57 12.44 -9.03
C GLN A 187 0.34 11.66 -8.06
N PHE A 188 -0.23 10.71 -7.32
CA PHE A 188 0.47 9.87 -6.37
C PHE A 188 0.68 8.44 -6.87
N SER A 189 0.12 8.08 -8.02
CA SER A 189 0.21 6.73 -8.55
C SER A 189 1.64 6.39 -9.00
N LEU A 190 2.09 5.22 -8.63
CA LEU A 190 3.33 4.64 -9.13
C LEU A 190 3.07 4.12 -10.54
N ARG A 191 3.43 4.89 -11.56
CA ARG A 191 3.12 4.59 -12.98
C ARG A 191 3.81 3.34 -13.54
N GLU A 192 4.77 2.78 -12.83
CA GLU A 192 5.58 1.64 -13.28
C GLU A 192 4.92 0.28 -13.06
N PHE A 193 3.81 0.21 -12.31
CA PHE A 193 3.08 -1.03 -12.02
C PHE A 193 1.72 -1.14 -12.73
N VAL A 194 1.47 -0.33 -13.77
CA VAL A 194 0.22 -0.36 -14.56
C VAL A 194 0.46 -0.93 -15.94
#